data_a6861677abe1a1fba140d7240149715e
#
_entry.id   a6861677abe1a1fba140d7240149715e
#
_cell.length_a   1.000
_cell.length_b   1.000
_cell.length_c   1.000
_cell.angle_alpha   90.00
_cell.angle_beta   90.00
_cell.angle_gamma   90.00
#
_symmetry.space_group_name_H-M   'P 1'
#
loop_
_entity.id
_entity.type
_entity.pdbx_description
1 polymer ?
#
loop_
_entity_poly.entity_id
_entity_poly.type
_entity_poly.pdbx_seq_one_letter_code
_entity_poly.pdbx_strand_id
1 'polypeptide(L)'
;MGVTLDELKVMIDAEIAPFKNKMKEVENRVKDASGKVQESTNKIKAQSGSMLGTFAKLAKFAGLAYLGKKMLDVGMYSTQMALEVTASVNQIKRQMGESSQTFLKWVNDNANAMNMGVGEATKYGAVYSNLFSGFIKDSNKLSAYTAKMLQTSAVVAEGSGRSITDVMERIRSGLLGNTEAIEDLGINVNVAMIESTEAFKRF
;
A
#
# COMPACT_ATOMS: atom_id res chain seq x y z
N MET A 1 -45.22 -34.42 43.74
CA MET A 1 -45.92 -34.29 42.46
C MET A 1 -44.86 -34.25 41.40
N GLY A 2 -44.84 -35.19 40.44
CA GLY A 2 -43.87 -35.17 39.36
C GLY A 2 -44.36 -34.26 38.24
N VAL A 3 -43.45 -33.45 37.67
CA VAL A 3 -43.73 -32.62 36.50
C VAL A 3 -44.03 -33.52 35.32
N THR A 4 -45.14 -33.30 34.64
CA THR A 4 -45.50 -34.05 33.44
C THR A 4 -44.64 -33.65 32.26
N LEU A 5 -44.51 -34.54 31.27
CA LEU A 5 -43.71 -34.29 30.05
C LEU A 5 -44.21 -33.04 29.30
N ASP A 6 -45.49 -32.77 29.30
CA ASP A 6 -46.08 -31.57 28.68
C ASP A 6 -45.79 -30.30 29.46
N GLU A 7 -45.77 -30.32 30.79
CA GLU A 7 -45.37 -29.19 31.61
C GLU A 7 -43.88 -28.88 31.43
N LEU A 8 -43.03 -29.90 31.34
CA LEU A 8 -41.60 -29.71 31.08
C LEU A 8 -41.35 -29.08 29.69
N LYS A 9 -42.12 -29.52 28.68
CA LYS A 9 -42.02 -28.99 27.34
C LYS A 9 -42.44 -27.52 27.27
N VAL A 10 -43.52 -27.14 27.94
CA VAL A 10 -43.96 -25.74 28.03
C VAL A 10 -42.92 -24.86 28.76
N MET A 11 -42.32 -25.37 29.84
CA MET A 11 -41.23 -24.63 30.55
C MET A 11 -40.01 -24.44 29.66
N ILE A 12 -39.57 -25.47 28.94
CA ILE A 12 -38.43 -25.38 28.02
C ILE A 12 -38.73 -24.39 26.88
N ASP A 13 -39.92 -24.48 26.28
CA ASP A 13 -40.29 -23.56 25.21
C ASP A 13 -40.40 -22.09 25.68
N ALA A 14 -40.85 -21.86 26.92
CA ALA A 14 -40.88 -20.51 27.50
C ALA A 14 -39.49 -19.97 27.81
N GLU A 15 -38.56 -20.77 28.29
CA GLU A 15 -37.17 -20.36 28.53
C GLU A 15 -36.39 -20.13 27.23
N ILE A 16 -36.69 -20.89 26.18
CA ILE A 16 -36.02 -20.77 24.87
C ILE A 16 -36.61 -19.65 24.01
N ALA A 17 -37.83 -19.20 24.26
CA ALA A 17 -38.48 -18.12 23.48
C ALA A 17 -37.67 -16.82 23.41
N PRO A 18 -37.10 -16.29 24.50
CA PRO A 18 -36.24 -15.10 24.47
C PRO A 18 -34.95 -15.33 23.63
N PHE A 19 -34.39 -16.55 23.71
CA PHE A 19 -33.22 -16.92 22.92
C PHE A 19 -33.53 -17.00 21.42
N LYS A 20 -34.65 -17.64 21.04
CA LYS A 20 -35.14 -17.69 19.65
C LYS A 20 -35.38 -16.29 19.07
N ASN A 21 -35.94 -15.38 19.88
CA ASN A 21 -36.16 -13.99 19.44
C ASN A 21 -34.86 -13.24 19.24
N LYS A 22 -33.86 -13.39 20.13
CA LYS A 22 -32.53 -12.80 19.97
C LYS A 22 -31.80 -13.38 18.77
N MET A 23 -31.90 -14.68 18.54
CA MET A 23 -31.30 -15.31 17.35
C MET A 23 -31.91 -14.77 16.04
N LYS A 24 -33.23 -14.57 16.01
CA LYS A 24 -33.91 -13.96 14.87
C LYS A 24 -33.47 -12.51 14.64
N GLU A 25 -33.25 -11.76 15.72
CA GLU A 25 -32.70 -10.39 15.63
C GLU A 25 -31.27 -10.40 15.09
N VAL A 26 -30.43 -11.31 15.55
CA VAL A 26 -29.06 -11.50 15.02
C VAL A 26 -29.10 -11.88 13.54
N GLU A 27 -29.96 -12.81 13.15
CA GLU A 27 -30.13 -13.21 11.75
C GLU A 27 -30.56 -12.03 10.87
N ASN A 28 -31.49 -11.21 11.32
CA ASN A 28 -31.90 -10.02 10.59
C ASN A 28 -30.77 -8.99 10.49
N ARG A 29 -30.01 -8.75 11.56
CA ARG A 29 -28.85 -7.86 11.54
C ARG A 29 -27.75 -8.36 10.59
N VAL A 30 -27.54 -9.67 10.53
CA VAL A 30 -26.57 -10.29 9.58
C VAL A 30 -27.08 -10.14 8.14
N LYS A 31 -28.36 -10.32 7.88
CA LYS A 31 -28.97 -10.07 6.55
C LYS A 31 -28.84 -8.61 6.13
N ASP A 32 -29.13 -7.68 7.04
CA ASP A 32 -29.00 -6.22 6.79
C ASP A 32 -27.54 -5.83 6.54
N ALA A 33 -26.62 -6.36 7.34
CA ALA A 33 -25.17 -6.14 7.13
C ALA A 33 -24.72 -6.70 5.79
N SER A 34 -25.16 -7.91 5.44
CA SER A 34 -24.86 -8.55 4.14
C SER A 34 -25.44 -7.73 2.98
N GLY A 35 -26.67 -7.21 3.10
CA GLY A 35 -27.28 -6.33 2.11
C GLY A 35 -26.50 -5.03 1.91
N LYS A 36 -26.05 -4.39 2.99
CA LYS A 36 -25.19 -3.18 2.93
C LYS A 36 -23.83 -3.45 2.30
N VAL A 37 -23.21 -4.61 2.62
CA VAL A 37 -21.96 -5.05 2.00
C VAL A 37 -22.17 -5.30 0.50
N GLN A 38 -23.26 -5.96 0.11
CA GLN A 38 -23.60 -6.20 -1.29
C GLN A 38 -23.82 -4.87 -2.05
N GLU A 39 -24.55 -3.93 -1.46
CA GLU A 39 -24.77 -2.61 -2.04
C GLU A 39 -23.47 -1.81 -2.17
N SER A 40 -22.64 -1.83 -1.15
CA SER A 40 -21.30 -1.22 -1.18
C SER A 40 -20.42 -1.87 -2.25
N THR A 41 -20.45 -3.19 -2.35
CA THR A 41 -19.72 -3.95 -3.38
C THR A 41 -20.22 -3.60 -4.79
N ASN A 42 -21.53 -3.44 -4.98
CA ASN A 42 -22.10 -3.04 -6.25
C ASN A 42 -21.74 -1.58 -6.62
N LYS A 43 -21.74 -0.66 -5.64
CA LYS A 43 -21.26 0.71 -5.83
C LYS A 43 -19.76 0.74 -6.19
N ILE A 44 -18.95 -0.07 -5.52
CA ILE A 44 -17.52 -0.26 -5.83
C ILE A 44 -17.35 -0.84 -7.24
N LYS A 45 -18.15 -1.82 -7.64
CA LYS A 45 -18.12 -2.38 -9.01
C LYS A 45 -18.53 -1.35 -10.07
N ALA A 46 -19.53 -0.54 -9.81
CA ALA A 46 -19.97 0.51 -10.74
C ALA A 46 -18.91 1.63 -10.86
N GLN A 47 -18.30 2.03 -9.75
CA GLN A 47 -17.19 2.98 -9.73
C GLN A 47 -15.91 2.40 -10.33
N SER A 48 -15.59 1.13 -10.06
CA SER A 48 -14.44 0.45 -10.65
C SER A 48 -14.61 0.20 -12.15
N GLY A 49 -15.84 0.05 -12.65
CA GLY A 49 -16.12 0.01 -14.09
C GLY A 49 -15.72 1.31 -14.82
N SER A 50 -16.03 2.46 -14.25
CA SER A 50 -15.57 3.77 -14.73
C SER A 50 -14.04 3.95 -14.54
N MET A 51 -13.48 3.45 -13.45
CA MET A 51 -12.03 3.42 -13.20
C MET A 51 -11.29 2.44 -14.10
N LEU A 52 -11.86 1.25 -14.35
CA LEU A 52 -11.35 0.30 -15.34
C LEU A 52 -11.21 0.95 -16.73
N GLY A 53 -12.18 1.80 -17.11
CA GLY A 53 -12.10 2.62 -18.32
C GLY A 53 -10.94 3.62 -18.27
N THR A 54 -10.68 4.24 -17.13
CA THR A 54 -9.57 5.18 -16.92
C THR A 54 -8.23 4.43 -16.84
N PHE A 55 -8.16 3.29 -16.13
CA PHE A 55 -7.00 2.42 -16.11
C PHE A 55 -6.70 1.77 -17.47
N ALA A 56 -7.73 1.36 -18.23
CA ALA A 56 -7.56 0.85 -19.59
C ALA A 56 -7.02 1.93 -20.54
N LYS A 57 -7.42 3.18 -20.37
CA LYS A 57 -6.85 4.32 -21.10
C LYS A 57 -5.40 4.61 -20.68
N LEU A 58 -5.10 4.57 -19.39
CA LEU A 58 -3.73 4.68 -18.86
C LEU A 58 -2.85 3.50 -19.27
N ALA A 59 -3.39 2.28 -19.27
CA ALA A 59 -2.71 1.07 -19.70
C ALA A 59 -2.35 1.10 -21.21
N LYS A 60 -3.26 1.59 -22.05
CA LYS A 60 -2.98 1.81 -23.49
C LYS A 60 -1.91 2.86 -23.71
N PHE A 61 -1.85 3.90 -22.86
CA PHE A 61 -0.90 5.00 -23.04
C PHE A 61 0.55 4.68 -22.63
N ALA A 62 0.81 3.60 -21.90
CA ALA A 62 2.12 3.44 -21.27
C ALA A 62 2.67 2.01 -21.13
N GLY A 63 2.10 1.01 -21.77
CA GLY A 63 2.52 -0.36 -21.52
C GLY A 63 2.28 -0.82 -20.06
N LEU A 64 1.47 -0.08 -19.29
CA LEU A 64 1.11 -0.33 -17.90
C LEU A 64 -0.11 -1.25 -17.73
N ALA A 65 -0.56 -1.89 -18.82
CA ALA A 65 -1.63 -2.91 -18.80
C ALA A 65 -1.39 -3.97 -17.71
N TYR A 66 -0.14 -4.20 -17.41
CA TYR A 66 0.34 -5.12 -16.42
C TYR A 66 0.08 -4.66 -14.96
N LEU A 67 0.33 -3.39 -14.61
CA LEU A 67 0.00 -2.85 -13.28
C LEU A 67 -1.52 -2.84 -13.06
N GLY A 68 -2.29 -2.45 -14.07
CA GLY A 68 -3.74 -2.48 -14.02
C GLY A 68 -4.30 -3.89 -13.80
N LYS A 69 -3.73 -4.91 -14.46
CA LYS A 69 -4.15 -6.31 -14.28
C LYS A 69 -3.83 -6.83 -12.88
N LYS A 70 -2.63 -6.57 -12.36
CA LYS A 70 -2.25 -6.97 -10.99
C LYS A 70 -3.07 -6.27 -9.92
N MET A 71 -3.43 -5.01 -10.11
CA MET A 71 -4.33 -4.29 -9.21
C MET A 71 -5.74 -4.87 -9.19
N LEU A 72 -6.22 -5.41 -10.31
CA LEU A 72 -7.51 -6.07 -10.41
C LEU A 72 -7.49 -7.48 -9.79
N ASP A 73 -6.41 -8.23 -9.98
CA ASP A 73 -6.26 -9.59 -9.45
C ASP A 73 -6.22 -9.62 -7.91
N VAL A 74 -5.76 -8.54 -7.26
CA VAL A 74 -5.69 -8.44 -5.79
C VAL A 74 -7.01 -8.00 -5.14
N GLY A 75 -8.01 -7.56 -5.92
CA GLY A 75 -9.41 -7.38 -5.47
C GLY A 75 -9.68 -6.44 -4.29
N MET A 76 -8.69 -5.72 -3.76
CA MET A 76 -8.77 -5.04 -2.47
C MET A 76 -8.30 -3.58 -2.45
N TYR A 77 -8.33 -2.87 -3.57
CA TYR A 77 -7.95 -1.46 -3.53
C TYR A 77 -9.18 -0.57 -3.40
N SER A 78 -9.23 0.21 -2.32
CA SER A 78 -10.17 1.31 -2.22
C SER A 78 -9.94 2.30 -3.38
N THR A 79 -10.98 2.99 -3.80
CA THR A 79 -10.91 4.05 -4.81
C THR A 79 -9.77 5.04 -4.55
N GLN A 80 -9.54 5.37 -3.28
CA GLN A 80 -8.49 6.28 -2.85
C GLN A 80 -7.09 5.73 -3.14
N MET A 81 -6.83 4.46 -2.83
CA MET A 81 -5.53 3.82 -3.08
C MET A 81 -5.21 3.74 -4.58
N ALA A 82 -6.22 3.47 -5.42
CA ALA A 82 -6.06 3.49 -6.87
C ALA A 82 -5.70 4.88 -7.40
N LEU A 83 -6.28 5.94 -6.85
CA LEU A 83 -5.95 7.33 -7.18
C LEU A 83 -4.53 7.68 -6.75
N GLU A 84 -4.11 7.30 -5.54
CA GLU A 84 -2.76 7.53 -5.03
C GLU A 84 -1.70 6.84 -5.89
N VAL A 85 -1.92 5.58 -6.27
CA VAL A 85 -1.00 4.85 -7.16
C VAL A 85 -0.95 5.48 -8.54
N THR A 86 -2.09 5.91 -9.08
CA THR A 86 -2.14 6.62 -10.38
C THR A 86 -1.35 7.93 -10.32
N ALA A 87 -1.52 8.71 -9.26
CA ALA A 87 -0.76 9.94 -9.05
C ALA A 87 0.74 9.66 -8.96
N SER A 88 1.13 8.61 -8.23
CA SER A 88 2.52 8.19 -8.08
C SER A 88 3.15 7.75 -9.41
N VAL A 89 2.42 6.97 -10.22
CA VAL A 89 2.86 6.60 -11.58
C VAL A 89 3.06 7.83 -12.45
N ASN A 90 2.14 8.78 -12.43
CA ASN A 90 2.27 10.01 -13.19
C ASN A 90 3.45 10.87 -12.73
N GLN A 91 3.73 10.88 -11.43
CA GLN A 91 4.90 11.55 -10.87
C GLN A 91 6.21 10.89 -11.34
N ILE A 92 6.33 9.57 -11.26
CA ILE A 92 7.47 8.80 -11.76
C ILE A 92 7.71 9.09 -13.25
N LYS A 93 6.65 9.10 -14.06
CA LYS A 93 6.77 9.42 -15.48
C LYS A 93 7.31 10.82 -15.74
N ARG A 94 6.85 11.82 -14.98
CA ARG A 94 7.36 13.19 -15.13
C ARG A 94 8.84 13.31 -14.76
N GLN A 95 9.29 12.54 -13.78
CA GLN A 95 10.66 12.62 -13.26
C GLN A 95 11.65 11.76 -14.05
N MET A 96 11.26 10.54 -14.41
CA MET A 96 12.13 9.56 -15.07
C MET A 96 11.96 9.50 -16.59
N GLY A 97 10.94 10.16 -17.18
CA GLY A 97 10.70 10.13 -18.62
C GLY A 97 10.62 8.70 -19.17
N GLU A 98 11.47 8.39 -20.14
CA GLU A 98 11.53 7.06 -20.79
C GLU A 98 11.92 5.95 -19.85
N SER A 99 12.75 6.22 -18.83
CA SER A 99 13.19 5.22 -17.84
C SER A 99 12.07 4.80 -16.88
N SER A 100 10.95 5.53 -16.86
CA SER A 100 9.81 5.24 -15.97
C SER A 100 9.18 3.87 -16.21
N GLN A 101 9.13 3.41 -17.46
CA GLN A 101 8.58 2.08 -17.79
C GLN A 101 9.46 0.96 -17.22
N THR A 102 10.77 1.08 -17.40
CA THR A 102 11.73 0.12 -16.86
C THR A 102 11.68 0.09 -15.34
N PHE A 103 11.60 1.25 -14.71
CA PHE A 103 11.47 1.36 -13.26
C PHE A 103 10.17 0.72 -12.73
N LEU A 104 9.02 1.03 -13.34
CA LEU A 104 7.73 0.49 -12.91
C LEU A 104 7.64 -1.04 -13.13
N LYS A 105 8.25 -1.54 -14.21
CA LYS A 105 8.39 -2.98 -14.41
C LYS A 105 9.25 -3.60 -13.30
N TRP A 106 10.40 -3.00 -13.00
CA TRP A 106 11.27 -3.43 -11.93
C TRP A 106 10.54 -3.44 -10.57
N VAL A 107 9.80 -2.37 -10.23
CA VAL A 107 8.98 -2.30 -8.99
C VAL A 107 8.02 -3.50 -8.91
N ASN A 108 7.32 -3.78 -9.99
CA ASN A 108 6.38 -4.90 -10.00
C ASN A 108 7.07 -6.26 -9.79
N ASP A 109 8.22 -6.46 -10.43
CA ASP A 109 8.94 -7.74 -10.37
C ASP A 109 9.61 -7.95 -8.99
N ASN A 110 9.91 -6.87 -8.24
CA ASN A 110 10.68 -6.91 -7.01
C ASN A 110 9.90 -6.54 -5.73
N ALA A 111 8.71 -5.96 -5.82
CA ALA A 111 7.96 -5.49 -4.65
C ALA A 111 7.76 -6.60 -3.60
N ASN A 112 7.35 -7.80 -4.04
CA ASN A 112 7.13 -8.93 -3.12
C ASN A 112 8.42 -9.38 -2.41
N ALA A 113 9.57 -9.33 -3.09
CA ALA A 113 10.87 -9.65 -2.48
C ALA A 113 11.28 -8.62 -1.42
N MET A 114 10.72 -7.42 -1.49
CA MET A 114 10.91 -6.36 -0.50
C MET A 114 9.82 -6.34 0.59
N ASN A 115 8.98 -7.38 0.67
CA ASN A 115 7.81 -7.43 1.56
C ASN A 115 6.85 -6.25 1.41
N MET A 116 6.71 -5.74 0.18
CA MET A 116 5.83 -4.60 -0.14
C MET A 116 4.75 -5.00 -1.14
N GLY A 117 3.60 -4.33 -1.05
CA GLY A 117 2.64 -4.30 -2.15
C GLY A 117 3.17 -3.46 -3.32
N VAL A 118 2.84 -3.84 -4.57
CA VAL A 118 3.27 -3.10 -5.78
C VAL A 118 2.84 -1.63 -5.72
N GLY A 119 1.62 -1.34 -5.20
CA GLY A 119 1.13 0.02 -5.03
C GLY A 119 1.96 0.83 -4.04
N GLU A 120 2.34 0.22 -2.92
CA GLU A 120 3.18 0.82 -1.90
C GLU A 120 4.60 1.09 -2.42
N ALA A 121 5.23 0.12 -3.06
CA ALA A 121 6.54 0.29 -3.69
C ALA A 121 6.52 1.39 -4.77
N THR A 122 5.42 1.51 -5.54
CA THR A 122 5.23 2.58 -6.52
C THR A 122 5.14 3.95 -5.82
N LYS A 123 4.40 4.04 -4.72
CA LYS A 123 4.26 5.28 -3.94
C LYS A 123 5.61 5.76 -3.40
N TYR A 124 6.37 4.89 -2.75
CA TYR A 124 7.71 5.25 -2.26
C TYR A 124 8.70 5.50 -3.40
N GLY A 125 8.59 4.78 -4.51
CA GLY A 125 9.34 5.08 -5.72
C GLY A 125 9.09 6.50 -6.23
N ALA A 126 7.85 6.98 -6.21
CA ALA A 126 7.53 8.35 -6.56
C ALA A 126 8.12 9.37 -5.58
N VAL A 127 8.06 9.10 -4.27
CA VAL A 127 8.63 9.96 -3.22
C VAL A 127 10.15 10.09 -3.39
N TYR A 128 10.87 8.97 -3.48
CA TYR A 128 12.33 8.99 -3.62
C TYR A 128 12.80 9.55 -4.95
N SER A 129 12.10 9.24 -6.04
CA SER A 129 12.44 9.84 -7.33
C SER A 129 12.29 11.37 -7.31
N ASN A 130 11.29 11.88 -6.58
CA ASN A 130 11.13 13.32 -6.39
C ASN A 130 12.30 13.93 -5.62
N LEU A 131 12.68 13.31 -4.49
CA LEU A 131 13.81 13.78 -3.69
C LEU A 131 15.11 13.80 -4.50
N PHE A 132 15.37 12.72 -5.24
CA PHE A 132 16.60 12.59 -6.01
C PHE A 132 16.63 13.43 -7.29
N SER A 133 15.50 13.74 -7.90
CA SER A 133 15.41 14.56 -9.12
C SER A 133 15.95 15.99 -8.93
N GLY A 134 16.03 16.45 -7.68
CA GLY A 134 16.65 17.72 -7.33
C GLY A 134 18.12 17.78 -7.76
N PHE A 135 18.86 16.68 -7.63
CA PHE A 135 20.30 16.61 -7.90
C PHE A 135 20.70 15.55 -8.95
N ILE A 136 19.88 14.55 -9.27
CA ILE A 136 20.12 13.57 -10.34
C ILE A 136 19.28 13.94 -11.56
N LYS A 137 19.92 14.44 -12.61
CA LYS A 137 19.24 14.86 -13.85
C LYS A 137 19.15 13.78 -14.91
N ASP A 138 20.04 12.78 -14.85
CA ASP A 138 20.01 11.64 -15.75
C ASP A 138 18.89 10.66 -15.32
N SER A 139 17.96 10.39 -16.23
CA SER A 139 16.76 9.58 -15.94
C SER A 139 17.09 8.12 -15.63
N ASN A 140 18.13 7.54 -16.26
CA ASN A 140 18.56 6.17 -15.99
C ASN A 140 19.21 6.06 -14.61
N LYS A 141 20.06 7.03 -14.27
CA LYS A 141 20.67 7.10 -12.93
C LYS A 141 19.58 7.32 -11.87
N LEU A 142 18.64 8.23 -12.11
CA LEU A 142 17.52 8.49 -11.20
C LEU A 142 16.72 7.20 -10.93
N SER A 143 16.37 6.46 -11.99
CA SER A 143 15.70 5.16 -11.88
C SER A 143 16.51 4.16 -11.06
N ALA A 144 17.82 4.00 -11.37
CA ALA A 144 18.68 3.06 -10.68
C ALA A 144 18.88 3.41 -9.19
N TYR A 145 19.10 4.67 -8.86
CA TYR A 145 19.24 5.12 -7.47
C TYR A 145 17.94 4.97 -6.68
N THR A 146 16.79 5.25 -7.30
CA THR A 146 15.49 5.07 -6.67
C THR A 146 15.23 3.60 -6.37
N ALA A 147 15.51 2.71 -7.32
CA ALA A 147 15.40 1.26 -7.13
C ALA A 147 16.32 0.75 -6.01
N LYS A 148 17.57 1.20 -6.02
CA LYS A 148 18.55 0.85 -4.97
C LYS A 148 18.09 1.34 -3.60
N MET A 149 17.50 2.52 -3.49
CA MET A 149 16.98 3.03 -2.23
C MET A 149 15.84 2.15 -1.69
N LEU A 150 14.90 1.74 -2.54
CA LEU A 150 13.84 0.82 -2.14
C LEU A 150 14.41 -0.51 -1.62
N GLN A 151 15.37 -1.10 -2.34
CA GLN A 151 16.04 -2.35 -1.91
C GLN A 151 16.78 -2.17 -0.58
N THR A 152 17.55 -1.10 -0.45
CA THR A 152 18.30 -0.83 0.79
C THR A 152 17.36 -0.64 1.97
N SER A 153 16.24 0.07 1.77
CA SER A 153 15.22 0.23 2.82
C SER A 153 14.63 -1.12 3.26
N ALA A 154 14.43 -2.06 2.33
CA ALA A 154 13.96 -3.41 2.66
C ALA A 154 14.98 -4.19 3.51
N VAL A 155 16.27 -4.12 3.14
CA VAL A 155 17.36 -4.76 3.90
C VAL A 155 17.49 -4.16 5.31
N VAL A 156 17.38 -2.82 5.43
CA VAL A 156 17.42 -2.15 6.74
C VAL A 156 16.21 -2.54 7.58
N ALA A 157 15.02 -2.65 6.98
CA ALA A 157 13.82 -3.09 7.68
C ALA A 157 13.97 -4.50 8.26
N GLU A 158 14.49 -5.43 7.44
CA GLU A 158 14.76 -6.80 7.88
C GLU A 158 15.80 -6.83 9.01
N GLY A 159 16.92 -6.11 8.85
CA GLY A 159 17.99 -6.07 9.84
C GLY A 159 17.63 -5.36 11.15
N SER A 160 16.72 -4.38 11.11
CA SER A 160 16.28 -3.63 12.30
C SER A 160 15.04 -4.21 12.98
N GLY A 161 14.36 -5.19 12.37
CA GLY A 161 13.08 -5.73 12.85
C GLY A 161 11.92 -4.73 12.77
N ARG A 162 12.04 -3.68 11.95
CA ARG A 162 11.03 -2.64 11.75
C ARG A 162 10.18 -2.92 10.50
N SER A 163 9.00 -2.32 10.42
CA SER A 163 8.24 -2.35 9.17
C SER A 163 8.98 -1.56 8.08
N ILE A 164 8.88 -2.00 6.84
CA ILE A 164 9.51 -1.30 5.72
C ILE A 164 8.96 0.13 5.56
N THR A 165 7.69 0.34 5.85
CA THR A 165 7.04 1.66 5.85
C THR A 165 7.69 2.60 6.86
N ASP A 166 7.95 2.15 8.10
CA ASP A 166 8.63 2.94 9.13
C ASP A 166 10.04 3.30 8.69
N VAL A 167 10.80 2.34 8.17
CA VAL A 167 12.16 2.57 7.66
C VAL A 167 12.18 3.58 6.51
N MET A 168 11.25 3.45 5.56
CA MET A 168 11.17 4.38 4.43
C MET A 168 10.83 5.81 4.86
N GLU A 169 9.91 5.99 5.81
CA GLU A 169 9.59 7.32 6.33
C GLU A 169 10.75 7.92 7.11
N ARG A 170 11.50 7.13 7.86
CA ARG A 170 12.70 7.59 8.57
C ARG A 170 13.81 8.00 7.61
N ILE A 171 14.09 7.20 6.59
CA ILE A 171 15.07 7.53 5.55
C ILE A 171 14.64 8.80 4.81
N ARG A 172 13.35 8.91 4.45
CA ARG A 172 12.80 10.12 3.84
C ARG A 172 13.00 11.35 4.73
N SER A 173 12.69 11.22 6.01
CA SER A 173 12.85 12.29 7.00
C SER A 173 14.32 12.73 7.12
N GLY A 174 15.23 11.75 7.17
CA GLY A 174 16.66 11.99 7.20
C GLY A 174 17.19 12.70 5.93
N LEU A 175 16.71 12.30 4.75
CA LEU A 175 17.06 12.96 3.49
C LEU A 175 16.55 14.40 3.43
N LEU A 176 15.53 14.74 4.20
CA LEU A 176 15.01 16.11 4.36
C LEU A 176 15.71 16.90 5.48
N GLY A 177 16.73 16.32 6.12
CA GLY A 177 17.57 17.00 7.12
C GLY A 177 17.28 16.61 8.59
N ASN A 178 16.33 15.73 8.86
CA ASN A 178 16.12 15.19 10.21
C ASN A 178 17.01 13.97 10.46
N THR A 179 18.24 14.20 10.92
CA THR A 179 19.23 13.15 11.14
C THR A 179 18.84 12.18 12.26
N GLU A 180 18.11 12.63 13.29
CA GLU A 180 17.62 11.76 14.39
C GLU A 180 16.78 10.59 13.87
N ALA A 181 16.00 10.83 12.80
CA ALA A 181 15.17 9.79 12.21
C ALA A 181 15.98 8.61 11.63
N ILE A 182 17.17 8.87 11.11
CA ILE A 182 18.06 7.83 10.57
C ILE A 182 19.00 7.25 11.61
N GLU A 183 19.33 7.97 12.66
CA GLU A 183 20.12 7.45 13.78
C GLU A 183 19.41 6.28 14.45
N ASP A 184 18.09 6.35 14.57
CA ASP A 184 17.24 5.26 15.06
C ASP A 184 17.32 3.96 14.22
N LEU A 185 17.81 4.06 12.99
CA LEU A 185 18.08 2.91 12.12
C LEU A 185 19.53 2.41 12.25
N GLY A 186 20.31 2.95 13.19
CA GLY A 186 21.73 2.66 13.37
C GLY A 186 22.62 3.35 12.33
N ILE A 187 22.09 4.30 11.57
CA ILE A 187 22.85 5.06 10.57
C ILE A 187 23.23 6.40 11.19
N ASN A 188 24.48 6.51 11.65
CA ASN A 188 24.98 7.74 12.24
C ASN A 188 25.52 8.66 11.14
N VAL A 189 24.88 9.80 10.92
CA VAL A 189 25.31 10.83 9.97
C VAL A 189 25.76 12.07 10.74
N ASN A 190 27.05 12.35 10.77
CA ASN A 190 27.58 13.53 11.40
C ASN A 190 28.34 14.43 10.40
N VAL A 191 28.59 15.66 10.82
CA VAL A 191 29.28 16.68 9.98
C VAL A 191 30.64 16.16 9.48
N ALA A 192 31.43 15.54 10.33
CA ALA A 192 32.75 15.00 9.96
C ALA A 192 32.64 13.91 8.87
N MET A 193 31.59 13.07 8.93
CA MET A 193 31.30 12.06 7.92
C MET A 193 30.93 12.71 6.58
N ILE A 194 30.13 13.77 6.61
CA ILE A 194 29.75 14.51 5.40
C ILE A 194 30.98 15.19 4.80
N GLU A 195 31.79 15.89 5.61
CA GLU A 195 33.03 16.55 5.21
C GLU A 195 34.08 15.59 4.65
N SER A 196 34.06 14.34 5.07
CA SER A 196 34.95 13.30 4.55
C SER A 196 34.59 12.82 3.14
N THR A 197 33.38 13.12 2.65
CA THR A 197 32.93 12.67 1.33
C THR A 197 33.64 13.41 0.20
N GLU A 198 33.89 12.69 -0.92
CA GLU A 198 34.42 13.30 -2.13
C GLU A 198 33.53 14.39 -2.71
N ALA A 199 32.22 14.32 -2.47
CA ALA A 199 31.27 15.35 -2.87
C ALA A 199 31.56 16.66 -2.14
N PHE A 200 31.74 16.64 -0.82
CA PHE A 200 32.01 17.83 -0.01
C PHE A 200 33.37 18.44 -0.34
N LYS A 201 34.39 17.61 -0.58
CA LYS A 201 35.75 18.09 -0.92
C LYS A 201 35.85 18.81 -2.27
N ARG A 202 34.82 18.68 -3.13
CA ARG A 202 34.76 19.29 -4.45
C ARG A 202 34.11 20.68 -4.47
N PHE A 203 33.48 21.08 -3.37
CA PHE A 203 32.84 22.39 -3.18
C PHE A 203 33.58 23.22 -2.14
#